data_a64a5bbe5c5d4c1d25251495879be5b0
#
_entry.id   a64a5bbe5c5d4c1d25251495879be5b0
#
_cell.length_a   1.000
_cell.length_b   1.000
_cell.length_c   1.000
_cell.angle_alpha   90.00
_cell.angle_beta   90.00
_cell.angle_gamma   90.00
#
_symmetry.space_group_name_H-M   'P 1'
#
loop_
_entity.id
_entity.type
_entity.pdbx_description
1 polymer ?
#
loop_
_entity_poly.entity_id
_entity_poly.type
_entity_poly.pdbx_seq_one_letter_code
_entity_poly.pdbx_strand_id
1 'polypeptide(L)'
;MGQKVDPRSMRLGINREHDSNWFANKKNFANYLHEDLKIRNFIEKKYRSADVARVHISRDSKDKIDVSIFTYKAGMILGRKGEGVDQLKKELSKFTKKKIDINVKELRSNTLNARVIGLQMAQAIERRTPFKKAMNHAIIRAKKNNVNGIKVSISGRLNGAEIARTETVLFGKVPLHSLKYDIDFAKVE
;
A
#
# COMPACT_ATOMS: atom_id res chain seq x y z
N MET A 1 15.70 22.33 -8.71
CA MET A 1 14.39 21.73 -9.08
C MET A 1 13.64 21.41 -7.80
N GLY A 2 12.36 21.77 -7.71
CA GLY A 2 11.54 21.54 -6.52
C GLY A 2 11.21 20.06 -6.27
N GLN A 3 11.01 19.73 -5.00
CA GLN A 3 10.58 18.39 -4.58
C GLN A 3 9.08 18.22 -4.88
N LYS A 4 8.67 17.05 -5.38
CA LYS A 4 7.26 16.73 -5.60
C LYS A 4 6.64 16.16 -4.32
N VAL A 5 5.55 16.76 -3.89
CA VAL A 5 4.77 16.26 -2.74
C VAL A 5 4.00 15.01 -3.14
N ASP A 6 3.77 14.10 -2.19
CA ASP A 6 2.93 12.91 -2.39
C ASP A 6 1.51 13.35 -2.78
N PRO A 7 1.00 12.93 -3.94
CA PRO A 7 -0.34 13.33 -4.39
C PRO A 7 -1.47 12.85 -3.47
N ARG A 8 -1.24 11.80 -2.68
CA ARG A 8 -2.21 11.32 -1.69
C ARG A 8 -2.34 12.30 -0.53
N SER A 9 -1.21 12.82 -0.02
CA SER A 9 -1.22 13.75 1.11
C SER A 9 -1.94 15.06 0.78
N MET A 10 -1.81 15.54 -0.46
CA MET A 10 -2.52 16.75 -0.93
C MET A 10 -4.05 16.57 -1.01
N ARG A 11 -4.54 15.34 -1.04
CA ARG A 11 -5.96 14.99 -1.16
C ARG A 11 -6.61 14.55 0.14
N LEU A 12 -5.84 14.51 1.23
CA LEU A 12 -6.38 14.22 2.57
C LEU A 12 -7.40 15.29 2.98
N GLY A 13 -8.54 14.86 3.46
CA GLY A 13 -9.64 15.74 3.85
C GLY A 13 -10.48 16.31 2.68
N ILE A 14 -10.09 16.05 1.41
CA ILE A 14 -10.86 16.46 0.22
C ILE A 14 -11.63 15.27 -0.34
N ASN A 15 -10.91 14.26 -0.84
CA ASN A 15 -11.48 13.04 -1.41
C ASN A 15 -10.84 11.75 -0.87
N ARG A 16 -9.92 11.89 0.09
CA ARG A 16 -9.20 10.78 0.69
C ARG A 16 -9.12 10.92 2.20
N GLU A 17 -9.32 9.81 2.91
CA GLU A 17 -9.15 9.72 4.35
C GLU A 17 -7.74 9.22 4.70
N HIS A 18 -7.28 9.56 5.90
CA HIS A 18 -6.01 9.10 6.42
C HIS A 18 -6.04 7.60 6.76
N ASP A 19 -4.89 6.93 6.65
CA ASP A 19 -4.76 5.51 6.96
C ASP A 19 -4.77 5.20 8.46
N SER A 20 -4.60 6.20 9.31
CA SER A 20 -4.74 6.12 10.77
C SER A 20 -5.83 7.09 11.21
N ASN A 21 -6.85 6.58 11.91
CA ASN A 21 -7.95 7.37 12.43
C ASN A 21 -7.99 7.26 13.96
N TRP A 22 -7.28 8.16 14.62
CA TRP A 22 -7.25 8.26 16.09
C TRP A 22 -6.74 9.63 16.54
N PHE A 23 -7.07 9.97 17.77
CA PHE A 23 -6.57 11.13 18.46
C PHE A 23 -5.78 10.73 19.70
N ALA A 24 -4.69 11.45 19.98
CA ALA A 24 -3.91 11.26 21.19
C ALA A 24 -3.36 12.58 21.73
N ASN A 25 -3.23 12.65 23.04
CA ASN A 25 -2.57 13.76 23.70
C ASN A 25 -1.07 13.79 23.34
N LYS A 26 -0.45 14.97 23.40
CA LYS A 26 0.97 15.20 23.07
C LYS A 26 1.94 14.16 23.71
N LYS A 27 1.66 13.74 24.95
CA LYS A 27 2.49 12.75 25.68
C LYS A 27 2.42 11.35 25.07
N ASN A 28 1.26 10.94 24.51
CA ASN A 28 1.00 9.59 24.04
C ASN A 28 1.13 9.45 22.52
N PHE A 29 1.15 10.56 21.81
CA PHE A 29 1.15 10.60 20.34
C PHE A 29 2.32 9.78 19.75
N ALA A 30 3.54 10.01 20.23
CA ALA A 30 4.72 9.33 19.73
C ALA A 30 4.63 7.81 19.91
N ASN A 31 4.14 7.35 21.08
CA ASN A 31 4.01 5.93 21.38
C ASN A 31 2.98 5.26 20.41
N TYR A 32 1.84 5.89 20.21
CA TYR A 32 0.82 5.34 19.30
C TYR A 32 1.29 5.32 17.85
N LEU A 33 2.01 6.35 17.42
CA LEU A 33 2.59 6.39 16.09
C LEU A 33 3.62 5.28 15.88
N HIS A 34 4.50 5.04 16.84
CA HIS A 34 5.48 3.96 16.77
C HIS A 34 4.84 2.57 16.79
N GLU A 35 3.77 2.38 17.57
CA GLU A 35 3.00 1.14 17.54
C GLU A 35 2.39 0.90 16.15
N ASP A 36 1.74 1.92 15.56
CA ASP A 36 1.14 1.83 14.23
C ASP A 36 2.17 1.50 13.15
N LEU A 37 3.33 2.14 13.19
CA LEU A 37 4.42 1.86 12.25
C LEU A 37 4.93 0.42 12.39
N LYS A 38 5.07 -0.09 13.61
CA LYS A 38 5.47 -1.48 13.87
C LYS A 38 4.44 -2.47 13.31
N ILE A 39 3.15 -2.22 13.57
CA ILE A 39 2.04 -3.05 13.07
C ILE A 39 2.04 -3.09 11.54
N ARG A 40 2.12 -1.92 10.87
CA ARG A 40 2.15 -1.83 9.42
C ARG A 40 3.33 -2.56 8.82
N ASN A 41 4.53 -2.27 9.30
CA ASN A 41 5.77 -2.90 8.81
C ASN A 41 5.75 -4.42 9.01
N PHE A 42 5.18 -4.90 10.11
CA PHE A 42 5.06 -6.32 10.38
C PHE A 42 4.11 -6.99 9.38
N ILE A 43 2.91 -6.43 9.18
CA ILE A 43 1.92 -6.94 8.23
C ILE A 43 2.49 -6.95 6.81
N GLU A 44 3.14 -5.88 6.39
CA GLU A 44 3.72 -5.74 5.05
C GLU A 44 4.84 -6.74 4.79
N LYS A 45 5.71 -6.97 5.77
CA LYS A 45 6.79 -7.96 5.65
C LYS A 45 6.26 -9.39 5.63
N LYS A 46 5.36 -9.73 6.54
CA LYS A 46 4.82 -11.08 6.68
C LYS A 46 3.95 -11.48 5.48
N TYR A 47 3.12 -10.58 5.01
CA TYR A 47 2.14 -10.85 3.95
C TYR A 47 2.49 -10.19 2.61
N ARG A 48 3.80 -10.07 2.30
CA ARG A 48 4.27 -9.53 1.01
C ARG A 48 3.65 -10.26 -0.20
N SER A 49 3.39 -11.56 -0.09
CA SER A 49 2.80 -12.38 -1.15
C SER A 49 1.28 -12.24 -1.27
N ALA A 50 0.61 -11.69 -0.26
CA ALA A 50 -0.84 -11.50 -0.23
C ALA A 50 -1.31 -10.23 -0.97
N ASP A 51 -0.40 -9.47 -1.58
CA ASP A 51 -0.71 -8.23 -2.30
C ASP A 51 -1.50 -7.25 -1.43
N VAL A 52 -0.99 -6.95 -0.22
CA VAL A 52 -1.60 -5.99 0.70
C VAL A 52 -1.57 -4.59 0.08
N ALA A 53 -2.74 -4.03 -0.13
CA ALA A 53 -2.90 -2.72 -0.74
C ALA A 53 -2.81 -1.58 0.29
N ARG A 54 -3.51 -1.74 1.43
CA ARG A 54 -3.64 -0.71 2.46
C ARG A 54 -3.90 -1.35 3.82
N VAL A 55 -3.36 -0.75 4.87
CA VAL A 55 -3.65 -1.11 6.27
C VAL A 55 -4.21 0.14 6.94
N HIS A 56 -5.48 0.08 7.33
CA HIS A 56 -6.15 1.15 8.06
C HIS A 56 -6.22 0.78 9.54
N ILE A 57 -5.81 1.72 10.40
CA ILE A 57 -5.78 1.51 11.85
C ILE A 57 -6.66 2.56 12.50
N SER A 58 -7.67 2.13 13.23
CA SER A 58 -8.47 2.99 14.09
C SER A 58 -8.28 2.60 15.56
N ARG A 59 -8.30 3.60 16.42
CA ARG A 59 -8.18 3.41 17.86
C ARG A 59 -9.40 4.00 18.54
N ASP A 60 -10.07 3.19 19.34
CA ASP A 60 -11.17 3.66 20.16
C ASP A 60 -10.65 4.15 21.52
N SER A 61 -11.41 5.03 22.17
CA SER A 61 -11.15 5.54 23.53
C SER A 61 -11.05 4.44 24.60
N LYS A 62 -11.58 3.26 24.33
CA LYS A 62 -11.60 2.10 25.25
C LYS A 62 -10.41 1.15 25.09
N ASP A 63 -9.24 1.64 24.68
CA ASP A 63 -8.03 0.83 24.50
C ASP A 63 -8.15 -0.35 23.51
N LYS A 64 -9.01 -0.19 22.50
CA LYS A 64 -9.21 -1.14 21.44
C LYS A 64 -8.55 -0.61 20.15
N ILE A 65 -7.86 -1.49 19.43
CA ILE A 65 -7.22 -1.18 18.15
C ILE A 65 -7.90 -2.02 17.08
N ASP A 66 -8.55 -1.37 16.12
CA ASP A 66 -9.15 -2.03 14.97
C ASP A 66 -8.21 -1.89 13.77
N VAL A 67 -7.72 -3.02 13.26
CA VAL A 67 -6.82 -3.08 12.10
C VAL A 67 -7.60 -3.65 10.92
N SER A 68 -7.90 -2.82 9.93
CA SER A 68 -8.52 -3.24 8.68
C SER A 68 -7.46 -3.41 7.59
N ILE A 69 -7.29 -4.63 7.09
CA ILE A 69 -6.31 -4.99 6.07
C ILE A 69 -7.03 -5.15 4.74
N PHE A 70 -6.67 -4.32 3.76
CA PHE A 70 -7.20 -4.40 2.41
C PHE A 70 -6.22 -5.17 1.52
N THR A 71 -6.67 -6.27 0.93
CA THR A 71 -5.83 -7.18 0.14
C THR A 71 -6.60 -7.75 -1.05
N TYR A 72 -5.87 -8.21 -2.08
CA TYR A 72 -6.46 -8.94 -3.21
C TYR A 72 -6.51 -10.45 -2.98
N LYS A 73 -5.76 -10.95 -2.00
CA LYS A 73 -5.68 -12.39 -1.69
C LYS A 73 -6.01 -12.61 -0.21
N ALA A 74 -7.25 -12.32 0.16
CA ALA A 74 -7.70 -12.43 1.54
C ALA A 74 -7.50 -13.83 2.13
N GLY A 75 -7.68 -14.88 1.32
CA GLY A 75 -7.47 -16.26 1.74
C GLY A 75 -6.08 -16.56 2.30
N MET A 76 -5.03 -15.86 1.84
CA MET A 76 -3.67 -16.05 2.37
C MET A 76 -3.50 -15.50 3.78
N ILE A 77 -4.30 -14.49 4.16
CA ILE A 77 -4.28 -13.89 5.50
C ILE A 77 -5.23 -14.62 6.43
N LEU A 78 -6.42 -14.97 5.94
CA LEU A 78 -7.43 -15.69 6.72
C LEU A 78 -6.95 -17.09 7.11
N GLY A 79 -6.25 -17.77 6.20
CA GLY A 79 -5.82 -19.14 6.40
C GLY A 79 -6.99 -20.14 6.42
N ARG A 80 -6.69 -21.39 6.78
CA ARG A 80 -7.73 -22.42 6.93
C ARG A 80 -8.56 -22.12 8.18
N LYS A 81 -9.89 -22.08 8.03
CA LYS A 81 -10.86 -21.85 9.13
C LYS A 81 -10.62 -20.58 9.98
N GLY A 82 -9.87 -19.58 9.46
CA GLY A 82 -9.60 -18.36 10.20
C GLY A 82 -8.38 -18.39 11.14
N GLU A 83 -7.68 -19.51 11.23
CA GLU A 83 -6.49 -19.68 12.10
C GLU A 83 -5.40 -18.64 11.83
N GLY A 84 -5.27 -18.18 10.57
CA GLY A 84 -4.29 -17.15 10.18
C GLY A 84 -4.51 -15.82 10.89
N VAL A 85 -5.79 -15.43 11.07
CA VAL A 85 -6.14 -14.19 11.78
C VAL A 85 -5.85 -14.31 13.27
N ASP A 86 -6.13 -15.47 13.87
CA ASP A 86 -5.87 -15.70 15.30
C ASP A 86 -4.36 -15.73 15.60
N GLN A 87 -3.56 -16.33 14.72
CA GLN A 87 -2.11 -16.27 14.82
C GLN A 87 -1.61 -14.83 14.68
N LEU A 88 -2.15 -14.08 13.73
CA LEU A 88 -1.79 -12.68 13.53
C LEU A 88 -2.15 -11.83 14.75
N LYS A 89 -3.33 -12.04 15.36
CA LYS A 89 -3.72 -11.38 16.62
C LYS A 89 -2.71 -11.65 17.73
N LYS A 90 -2.30 -12.91 17.91
CA LYS A 90 -1.29 -13.30 18.92
C LYS A 90 0.07 -12.66 18.68
N GLU A 91 0.49 -12.54 17.43
CA GLU A 91 1.76 -11.90 17.09
C GLU A 91 1.72 -10.38 17.28
N LEU A 92 0.64 -9.74 16.86
CA LEU A 92 0.47 -8.30 17.03
C LEU A 92 0.31 -7.90 18.51
N SER A 93 -0.28 -8.75 19.35
CA SER A 93 -0.39 -8.51 20.80
C SER A 93 0.98 -8.42 21.49
N LYS A 94 2.07 -8.88 20.86
CA LYS A 94 3.43 -8.68 21.37
C LYS A 94 3.92 -7.24 21.22
N PHE A 95 3.36 -6.47 20.31
CA PHE A 95 3.75 -5.08 20.08
C PHE A 95 2.94 -4.08 20.89
N THR A 96 1.75 -4.46 21.34
CA THR A 96 0.86 -3.59 22.11
C THR A 96 0.16 -4.36 23.23
N LYS A 97 -0.07 -3.68 24.36
CA LYS A 97 -0.82 -4.23 25.49
C LYS A 97 -2.34 -4.13 25.32
N LYS A 98 -2.81 -3.54 24.22
CA LYS A 98 -4.21 -3.27 23.95
C LYS A 98 -4.86 -4.44 23.20
N LYS A 99 -6.19 -4.55 23.28
CA LYS A 99 -6.95 -5.54 22.52
C LYS A 99 -6.91 -5.16 21.04
N ILE A 100 -6.56 -6.11 20.16
CA ILE A 100 -6.52 -5.91 18.72
C ILE A 100 -7.63 -6.71 18.07
N ASP A 101 -8.44 -6.05 17.26
CA ASP A 101 -9.35 -6.69 16.32
C ASP A 101 -8.87 -6.51 14.90
N ILE A 102 -8.92 -7.59 14.11
CA ILE A 102 -8.41 -7.62 12.75
C ILE A 102 -9.57 -7.93 11.81
N ASN A 103 -9.79 -7.02 10.86
CA ASN A 103 -10.77 -7.17 9.80
C ASN A 103 -10.04 -7.27 8.46
N VAL A 104 -10.17 -8.40 7.78
CA VAL A 104 -9.61 -8.57 6.43
C VAL A 104 -10.69 -8.27 5.40
N LYS A 105 -10.42 -7.27 4.56
CA LYS A 105 -11.34 -6.85 3.49
C LYS A 105 -10.70 -7.17 2.14
N GLU A 106 -11.40 -7.97 1.36
CA GLU A 106 -10.98 -8.30 0.01
C GLU A 106 -11.32 -7.17 -0.96
N LEU A 107 -10.33 -6.75 -1.73
CA LEU A 107 -10.51 -5.79 -2.81
C LEU A 107 -10.93 -6.53 -4.08
N ARG A 108 -11.95 -6.00 -4.77
CA ARG A 108 -12.39 -6.56 -6.04
C ARG A 108 -11.28 -6.43 -7.09
N SER A 109 -11.19 -7.40 -7.98
CA SER A 109 -10.18 -7.43 -9.06
C SER A 109 -10.20 -6.19 -9.96
N ASN A 110 -11.34 -5.53 -10.07
CA ASN A 110 -11.52 -4.33 -10.86
C ASN A 110 -10.99 -3.05 -10.17
N THR A 111 -10.70 -3.11 -8.86
CA THR A 111 -10.14 -1.96 -8.15
C THR A 111 -8.63 -1.99 -8.30
N LEU A 112 -8.06 -1.04 -9.03
CA LEU A 112 -6.60 -0.91 -9.12
C LEU A 112 -6.06 -0.13 -7.93
N ASN A 113 -4.97 -0.64 -7.38
CA ASN A 113 -4.21 0.05 -6.34
C ASN A 113 -2.75 0.19 -6.79
N ALA A 114 -2.22 1.40 -6.70
CA ALA A 114 -0.86 1.70 -7.16
C ALA A 114 0.21 0.86 -6.45
N ARG A 115 0.04 0.60 -5.16
CA ARG A 115 0.97 -0.21 -4.37
C ARG A 115 1.04 -1.65 -4.86
N VAL A 116 -0.11 -2.25 -5.14
CA VAL A 116 -0.15 -3.64 -5.62
C VAL A 116 0.46 -3.77 -7.00
N ILE A 117 0.20 -2.80 -7.90
CA ILE A 117 0.86 -2.77 -9.21
C ILE A 117 2.38 -2.66 -9.04
N GLY A 118 2.84 -1.77 -8.16
CA GLY A 118 4.27 -1.60 -7.87
C GLY A 118 4.92 -2.88 -7.34
N LEU A 119 4.27 -3.56 -6.36
CA LEU A 119 4.76 -4.83 -5.82
C LEU A 119 4.83 -5.94 -6.89
N GLN A 120 3.83 -6.02 -7.77
CA GLN A 120 3.82 -7.01 -8.85
C GLN A 120 4.91 -6.73 -9.90
N MET A 121 5.18 -5.44 -10.17
CA MET A 121 6.30 -5.05 -11.03
C MET A 121 7.64 -5.42 -10.39
N ALA A 122 7.82 -5.15 -9.09
CA ALA A 122 9.02 -5.52 -8.35
C ALA A 122 9.24 -7.04 -8.39
N GLN A 123 8.21 -7.84 -8.11
CA GLN A 123 8.27 -9.30 -8.20
C GLN A 123 8.59 -9.81 -9.61
N ALA A 124 8.08 -9.15 -10.66
CA ALA A 124 8.39 -9.52 -12.03
C ALA A 124 9.87 -9.26 -12.36
N ILE A 125 10.43 -8.15 -11.86
CA ILE A 125 11.85 -7.81 -12.04
C ILE A 125 12.74 -8.78 -11.24
N GLU A 126 12.37 -9.11 -10.01
CA GLU A 126 13.05 -10.13 -9.19
C GLU A 126 13.11 -11.49 -9.91
N ARG A 127 12.06 -11.82 -10.68
CA ARG A 127 11.99 -13.00 -11.55
C ARG A 127 12.71 -12.82 -12.90
N ARG A 128 13.58 -11.80 -13.02
CA ARG A 128 14.36 -11.48 -14.21
C ARG A 128 13.55 -11.14 -15.46
N THR A 129 12.30 -10.69 -15.29
CA THR A 129 11.52 -10.16 -16.42
C THR A 129 12.12 -8.81 -16.85
N PRO A 130 12.32 -8.56 -18.17
CA PRO A 130 12.79 -7.27 -18.64
C PRO A 130 11.90 -6.14 -18.13
N PHE A 131 12.51 -5.07 -17.60
CA PHE A 131 11.78 -3.97 -16.97
C PHE A 131 10.76 -3.30 -17.90
N LYS A 132 11.07 -3.17 -19.21
CA LYS A 132 10.14 -2.64 -20.23
C LYS A 132 8.86 -3.51 -20.32
N LYS A 133 9.01 -4.84 -20.26
CA LYS A 133 7.88 -5.77 -20.28
C LYS A 133 7.04 -5.64 -19.01
N ALA A 134 7.68 -5.48 -17.86
CA ALA A 134 6.97 -5.25 -16.58
C ALA A 134 6.16 -3.93 -16.60
N MET A 135 6.73 -2.83 -17.13
CA MET A 135 6.03 -1.56 -17.32
C MET A 135 4.82 -1.69 -18.26
N ASN A 136 5.00 -2.36 -19.40
CA ASN A 136 3.91 -2.57 -20.36
C ASN A 136 2.76 -3.42 -19.75
N HIS A 137 3.08 -4.44 -18.96
CA HIS A 137 2.06 -5.22 -18.25
C HIS A 137 1.23 -4.36 -17.29
N ALA A 138 1.87 -3.45 -16.55
CA ALA A 138 1.17 -2.51 -15.67
C ALA A 138 0.21 -1.61 -16.46
N ILE A 139 0.64 -1.09 -17.62
CA ILE A 139 -0.19 -0.25 -18.50
C ILE A 139 -1.38 -1.04 -19.07
N ILE A 140 -1.14 -2.26 -19.57
CA ILE A 140 -2.20 -3.11 -20.12
C ILE A 140 -3.24 -3.41 -19.04
N ARG A 141 -2.81 -3.67 -17.81
CA ARG A 141 -3.71 -3.91 -16.69
C ARG A 141 -4.53 -2.67 -16.33
N ALA A 142 -3.91 -1.48 -16.35
CA ALA A 142 -4.61 -0.21 -16.14
C ALA A 142 -5.68 0.02 -17.22
N LYS A 143 -5.35 -0.23 -18.50
CA LYS A 143 -6.31 -0.14 -19.62
C LYS A 143 -7.50 -1.07 -19.44
N LYS A 144 -7.27 -2.33 -19.05
CA LYS A 144 -8.35 -3.32 -18.83
C LYS A 144 -9.32 -2.90 -17.73
N ASN A 145 -8.87 -2.13 -16.76
CA ASN A 145 -9.68 -1.64 -15.65
C ASN A 145 -10.21 -0.21 -15.86
N ASN A 146 -10.16 0.31 -17.08
CA ASN A 146 -10.70 1.62 -17.47
C ASN A 146 -10.17 2.79 -16.62
N VAL A 147 -8.89 2.75 -16.26
CA VAL A 147 -8.24 3.85 -15.52
C VAL A 147 -7.97 5.01 -16.49
N ASN A 148 -8.29 6.23 -16.08
CA ASN A 148 -8.12 7.44 -16.92
C ASN A 148 -6.65 7.71 -17.29
N GLY A 149 -5.71 7.27 -16.46
CA GLY A 149 -4.30 7.40 -16.73
C GLY A 149 -3.43 6.70 -15.70
N ILE A 150 -2.24 6.32 -16.12
CA ILE A 150 -1.21 5.74 -15.26
C ILE A 150 0.16 6.28 -15.66
N LYS A 151 0.96 6.63 -14.67
CA LYS A 151 2.37 6.96 -14.82
C LYS A 151 3.20 5.95 -14.06
N VAL A 152 4.05 5.23 -14.77
CA VAL A 152 4.96 4.23 -14.20
C VAL A 152 6.38 4.73 -14.37
N SER A 153 7.18 4.68 -13.30
CA SER A 153 8.60 5.06 -13.34
C SER A 153 9.41 3.96 -12.65
N ILE A 154 10.48 3.54 -13.29
CA ILE A 154 11.45 2.59 -12.73
C ILE A 154 12.81 3.27 -12.75
N SER A 155 13.51 3.23 -11.63
CA SER A 155 14.84 3.80 -11.47
C SER A 155 15.81 2.80 -10.88
N GLY A 156 17.08 2.92 -11.25
CA GLY A 156 18.16 2.07 -10.77
C GLY A 156 19.11 1.66 -11.88
N ARG A 157 19.91 0.64 -11.64
CA ARG A 157 20.84 0.05 -12.61
C ARG A 157 20.10 -0.88 -13.58
N LEU A 158 19.35 -0.28 -14.51
CA LEU A 158 18.49 -1.01 -15.43
C LEU A 158 19.31 -1.89 -16.38
N ASN A 159 18.96 -3.18 -16.47
CA ASN A 159 19.70 -4.22 -17.22
C ASN A 159 21.18 -4.37 -16.81
N GLY A 160 21.53 -4.08 -15.57
CA GLY A 160 22.89 -4.20 -15.07
C GLY A 160 23.83 -3.08 -15.51
N ALA A 161 23.32 -1.98 -16.07
CA ALA A 161 24.13 -0.82 -16.46
C ALA A 161 24.89 -0.25 -15.25
N GLU A 162 26.12 0.24 -15.46
CA GLU A 162 26.93 0.83 -14.38
C GLU A 162 26.30 2.12 -13.84
N ILE A 163 25.75 2.94 -14.73
CA ILE A 163 25.12 4.21 -14.37
C ILE A 163 23.63 3.98 -14.17
N ALA A 164 23.12 4.38 -13.00
CA ALA A 164 21.70 4.35 -12.71
C ALA A 164 20.94 5.35 -13.59
N ARG A 165 19.79 4.93 -14.09
CA ARG A 165 18.91 5.79 -14.89
C ARG A 165 17.45 5.58 -14.48
N THR A 166 16.61 6.52 -14.88
CA THR A 166 15.17 6.47 -14.64
C THR A 166 14.44 6.41 -15.97
N GLU A 167 13.61 5.40 -16.13
CA GLU A 167 12.69 5.31 -17.26
C GLU A 167 11.26 5.51 -16.80
N THR A 168 10.51 6.31 -17.55
CA THR A 168 9.12 6.66 -17.21
C THR A 168 8.25 6.45 -18.43
N VAL A 169 7.10 5.77 -18.22
CA VAL A 169 6.07 5.62 -19.25
C VAL A 169 4.77 6.20 -18.70
N LEU A 170 4.11 6.99 -19.53
CA LEU A 170 2.84 7.63 -19.24
C LEU A 170 1.77 7.08 -20.19
N PHE A 171 0.60 6.74 -19.66
CA PHE A 171 -0.58 6.45 -20.43
C PHE A 171 -1.75 7.28 -19.92
N GLY A 172 -2.52 7.88 -20.82
CA GLY A 172 -3.66 8.74 -20.47
C GLY A 172 -3.26 10.05 -19.77
N LYS A 173 -4.15 10.59 -18.95
CA LYS A 173 -3.96 11.86 -18.24
C LYS A 173 -3.86 11.62 -16.74
N VAL A 174 -2.83 12.18 -16.09
CA VAL A 174 -2.63 12.14 -14.63
C VAL A 174 -2.51 13.56 -14.11
N PRO A 175 -3.64 14.25 -13.84
CA PRO A 175 -3.65 15.66 -13.44
C PRO A 175 -3.29 15.82 -11.96
N LEU A 176 -2.01 15.98 -11.64
CA LEU A 176 -1.53 16.07 -10.26
C LEU A 176 -2.04 17.31 -9.52
N HIS A 177 -2.21 18.44 -10.23
CA HIS A 177 -2.65 19.71 -9.64
C HIS A 177 -4.17 19.79 -9.40
N SER A 178 -4.96 18.97 -10.10
CA SER A 178 -6.43 18.99 -9.95
C SER A 178 -6.84 18.09 -8.79
N LEU A 179 -7.09 18.67 -7.63
CA LEU A 179 -7.33 17.94 -6.38
C LEU A 179 -8.64 17.15 -6.36
N LYS A 180 -9.60 17.47 -7.23
CA LYS A 180 -10.87 16.72 -7.38
C LYS A 180 -10.71 15.30 -7.91
N TYR A 181 -9.62 15.02 -8.64
CA TYR A 181 -9.36 13.67 -9.15
C TYR A 181 -8.69 12.82 -8.09
N ASP A 182 -9.18 11.60 -7.88
CA ASP A 182 -8.52 10.63 -7.01
C ASP A 182 -7.29 10.07 -7.73
N ILE A 183 -6.12 10.28 -7.13
CA ILE A 183 -4.84 9.78 -7.63
C ILE A 183 -4.20 8.92 -6.55
N ASP A 184 -4.02 7.66 -6.87
CA ASP A 184 -3.27 6.76 -6.02
C ASP A 184 -1.77 6.82 -6.37
N PHE A 185 -0.92 6.67 -5.35
CA PHE A 185 0.53 6.73 -5.50
C PHE A 185 1.19 5.67 -4.62
N ALA A 186 2.23 5.03 -5.13
CA ALA A 186 3.07 4.13 -4.35
C ALA A 186 4.51 4.17 -4.83
N LYS A 187 5.42 4.11 -3.88
CA LYS A 187 6.84 3.86 -4.08
C LYS A 187 7.15 2.47 -3.52
N VAL A 188 7.79 1.63 -4.32
CA VAL A 188 8.19 0.26 -3.95
C VAL A 188 9.68 0.12 -4.22
N GLU A 189 10.41 -0.41 -3.25
CA GLU A 189 11.86 -0.64 -3.28
C GLU A 189 12.15 -2.14 -3.20
#